data_1954f8cc3f786ca54bc01742e3deb24f
#
_entry.id   1954f8cc3f786ca54bc01742e3deb24f
#
_cell.length_a   1.000
_cell.length_b   1.000
_cell.length_c   1.000
_cell.angle_alpha   90.00
_cell.angle_beta   90.00
_cell.angle_gamma   90.00
#
_symmetry.space_group_name_H-M   'P 1'
#
loop_
_entity.id
_entity.type
_entity.pdbx_description
1 polymer ?
#
loop_
_entity_poly.entity_id
_entity_poly.type
_entity_poly.pdbx_seq_one_letter_code
_entity_poly.pdbx_strand_id
1 'polypeptide(L)'
;MNWSFYTLILGFCIDLLLGDPHGFPHPVVLIGKLIDALGRLFRALLPKTKSGEIAAGALLWVFTAAVSTAIPALLLIFAQKISVWLRLALESIMCWQILATKSLRDESMKVYAALQTGSLSDAQRAVSMIVGRDTERLDEKGVARAAVETVAENTSDGVIAPLLFLAIGGAPLGFFYKAVNTMDSMLGYTEPPYKNIGLVPAKMDDFFNFLPARLSAFFLLAAGFFLRLDVKNGWRIFRRDRYKHASPNSAQTESVCAGLLGLRLAGDAWYHGVLHKKEFIGDAVREIEYADIPHTCRLMELAAILALIVCCAVKACFIF
;
A
#
# COMPACT_ATOMS: atom_id res chain seq x y z
N MET A 1 12.79 7.95 -27.88
CA MET A 1 13.49 7.48 -26.68
C MET A 1 12.48 7.38 -25.53
N ASN A 2 12.33 6.22 -24.93
CA ASN A 2 11.27 5.96 -23.93
C ASN A 2 11.75 6.42 -22.55
N TRP A 3 11.56 7.70 -22.23
CA TRP A 3 12.03 8.36 -21.00
C TRP A 3 11.44 7.77 -19.71
N SER A 4 10.32 7.06 -19.81
CA SER A 4 9.60 6.50 -18.65
C SER A 4 10.40 5.40 -17.91
N PHE A 5 11.47 4.88 -18.50
CA PHE A 5 12.43 4.01 -17.84
C PHE A 5 13.29 4.79 -16.82
N TYR A 6 13.81 5.94 -17.24
CA TYR A 6 14.67 6.76 -16.38
C TYR A 6 13.88 7.41 -15.25
N THR A 7 12.65 7.87 -15.53
CA THR A 7 11.81 8.51 -14.51
C THR A 7 11.38 7.53 -13.42
N LEU A 8 11.17 6.25 -13.77
CA LEU A 8 10.87 5.20 -12.80
C LEU A 8 12.05 4.96 -11.85
N ILE A 9 13.27 4.80 -12.38
CA ILE A 9 14.47 4.58 -11.59
C ILE A 9 14.75 5.80 -10.70
N LEU A 10 14.72 7.01 -11.29
CA LEU A 10 14.97 8.24 -10.54
C LEU A 10 13.94 8.44 -9.42
N GLY A 11 12.64 8.23 -9.71
CA GLY A 11 11.58 8.34 -8.71
C GLY A 11 11.77 7.34 -7.56
N PHE A 12 12.13 6.10 -7.87
CA PHE A 12 12.41 5.08 -6.85
C PHE A 12 13.66 5.43 -6.01
N CYS A 13 14.72 5.91 -6.65
CA CYS A 13 15.91 6.36 -5.92
C CYS A 13 15.60 7.56 -5.00
N ILE A 14 14.80 8.51 -5.47
CA ILE A 14 14.36 9.65 -4.67
C ILE A 14 13.52 9.18 -3.47
N ASP A 15 12.58 8.22 -3.67
CA ASP A 15 11.81 7.63 -2.57
C ASP A 15 12.71 7.00 -1.52
N LEU A 16 13.68 6.18 -1.90
CA LEU A 16 14.63 5.56 -0.96
C LEU A 16 15.50 6.58 -0.21
N LEU A 17 15.80 7.73 -0.80
CA LEU A 17 16.64 8.77 -0.19
C LEU A 17 15.83 9.71 0.69
N LEU A 18 14.69 10.21 0.21
CA LEU A 18 13.93 11.28 0.87
C LEU A 18 12.73 10.75 1.66
N GLY A 19 12.03 9.70 1.19
CA GLY A 19 10.71 9.30 1.71
C GLY A 19 9.70 10.44 1.52
N ASP A 20 8.76 10.59 2.48
CA ASP A 20 7.77 11.68 2.50
C ASP A 20 8.12 12.69 3.59
N PRO A 21 8.82 13.80 3.25
CA PRO A 21 9.19 14.81 4.22
C PRO A 21 7.95 15.47 4.84
N HIS A 22 7.92 15.56 6.17
CA HIS A 22 6.84 16.23 6.89
C HIS A 22 6.67 17.69 6.42
N GLY A 23 5.44 18.10 6.14
CA GLY A 23 5.11 19.45 5.67
C GLY A 23 5.25 19.67 4.16
N PHE A 24 5.74 18.70 3.40
CA PHE A 24 5.73 18.78 1.94
C PHE A 24 4.31 18.47 1.39
N PRO A 25 3.80 19.25 0.41
CA PRO A 25 2.51 18.98 -0.18
C PRO A 25 2.47 17.60 -0.83
N HIS A 26 1.67 16.69 -0.27
CA HIS A 26 1.58 15.32 -0.80
C HIS A 26 0.30 15.15 -1.62
N PRO A 27 0.38 14.61 -2.84
CA PRO A 27 -0.78 14.45 -3.74
C PRO A 27 -1.92 13.62 -3.13
N VAL A 28 -1.63 12.66 -2.26
CA VAL A 28 -2.64 11.87 -1.55
C VAL A 28 -3.58 12.74 -0.73
N VAL A 29 -3.08 13.83 -0.14
CA VAL A 29 -3.93 14.79 0.60
C VAL A 29 -4.90 15.49 -0.34
N LEU A 30 -4.47 15.84 -1.56
CA LEU A 30 -5.35 16.43 -2.58
C LEU A 30 -6.38 15.42 -3.08
N ILE A 31 -5.98 14.18 -3.30
CA ILE A 31 -6.88 13.07 -3.66
C ILE A 31 -7.90 12.86 -2.54
N GLY A 32 -7.49 12.82 -1.27
CA GLY A 32 -8.40 12.71 -0.13
C GLY A 32 -9.42 13.85 -0.07
N LYS A 33 -8.99 15.10 -0.26
CA LYS A 33 -9.92 16.25 -0.34
C LYS A 33 -10.89 16.14 -1.51
N LEU A 34 -10.46 15.63 -2.65
CA LEU A 34 -11.31 15.39 -3.81
C LEU A 34 -12.36 14.32 -3.50
N ILE A 35 -11.96 13.22 -2.85
CA ILE A 35 -12.86 12.14 -2.40
C ILE A 35 -13.93 12.70 -1.47
N ASP A 36 -13.56 13.50 -0.46
CA ASP A 36 -14.50 14.11 0.47
C ASP A 36 -15.47 15.09 -0.22
N ALA A 37 -14.96 15.89 -1.16
CA ALA A 37 -15.78 16.86 -1.89
C ALA A 37 -16.80 16.13 -2.80
N LEU A 38 -16.36 15.14 -3.57
CA LEU A 38 -17.22 14.35 -4.44
C LEU A 38 -18.21 13.49 -3.63
N GLY A 39 -17.76 12.94 -2.49
CA GLY A 39 -18.63 12.17 -1.60
C GLY A 39 -19.78 13.00 -1.06
N ARG A 40 -19.51 14.23 -0.61
CA ARG A 40 -20.56 15.18 -0.19
C ARG A 40 -21.48 15.57 -1.36
N LEU A 41 -20.90 15.89 -2.52
CA LEU A 41 -21.65 16.28 -3.70
C LEU A 41 -22.63 15.19 -4.15
N PHE A 42 -22.15 13.97 -4.37
CA PHE A 42 -22.99 12.89 -4.90
C PHE A 42 -24.02 12.38 -3.89
N ARG A 43 -23.70 12.40 -2.59
CA ARG A 43 -24.71 12.16 -1.53
C ARG A 43 -25.80 13.23 -1.45
N ALA A 44 -25.51 14.47 -1.85
CA ALA A 44 -26.50 15.54 -1.92
C ALA A 44 -27.39 15.45 -3.17
N LEU A 45 -26.83 14.98 -4.28
CA LEU A 45 -27.54 14.90 -5.58
C LEU A 45 -28.36 13.61 -5.75
N LEU A 46 -27.99 12.53 -5.10
CA LEU A 46 -28.61 11.22 -5.29
C LEU A 46 -29.54 10.84 -4.13
N PRO A 47 -30.56 10.00 -4.35
CA PRO A 47 -31.48 9.58 -3.31
C PRO A 47 -30.76 8.90 -2.13
N LYS A 48 -31.22 9.18 -0.91
CA LYS A 48 -30.71 8.54 0.33
C LYS A 48 -31.22 7.11 0.49
N THR A 49 -31.04 6.31 -0.55
CA THR A 49 -31.36 4.88 -0.59
C THR A 49 -30.09 4.05 -0.77
N LYS A 50 -30.14 2.78 -0.48
CA LYS A 50 -28.98 1.88 -0.70
C LYS A 50 -28.45 1.99 -2.12
N SER A 51 -29.34 1.97 -3.12
CA SER A 51 -28.95 2.08 -4.54
C SER A 51 -28.35 3.44 -4.87
N GLY A 52 -28.91 4.54 -4.31
CA GLY A 52 -28.40 5.88 -4.51
C GLY A 52 -27.02 6.07 -3.90
N GLU A 53 -26.75 5.52 -2.72
CA GLU A 53 -25.40 5.57 -2.13
C GLU A 53 -24.39 4.73 -2.91
N ILE A 54 -24.76 3.54 -3.44
CA ILE A 54 -23.89 2.75 -4.32
C ILE A 54 -23.59 3.53 -5.62
N ALA A 55 -24.60 4.17 -6.20
CA ALA A 55 -24.41 5.01 -7.37
C ALA A 55 -23.51 6.22 -7.08
N ALA A 56 -23.66 6.85 -5.90
CA ALA A 56 -22.76 7.91 -5.44
C ALA A 56 -21.31 7.43 -5.34
N GLY A 57 -21.09 6.22 -4.78
CA GLY A 57 -19.78 5.59 -4.71
C GLY A 57 -19.18 5.28 -6.09
N ALA A 58 -19.99 4.82 -7.03
CA ALA A 58 -19.55 4.55 -8.40
C ALA A 58 -19.14 5.84 -9.13
N LEU A 59 -19.96 6.90 -9.06
CA LEU A 59 -19.62 8.19 -9.63
C LEU A 59 -18.38 8.79 -8.98
N LEU A 60 -18.30 8.75 -7.64
CA LEU A 60 -17.11 9.19 -6.91
C LEU A 60 -15.87 8.48 -7.42
N TRP A 61 -15.92 7.15 -7.56
CA TRP A 61 -14.80 6.37 -8.05
C TRP A 61 -14.38 6.81 -9.47
N VAL A 62 -15.33 6.91 -10.40
CA VAL A 62 -15.05 7.30 -11.79
C VAL A 62 -14.41 8.68 -11.86
N PHE A 63 -14.99 9.67 -11.18
CA PHE A 63 -14.50 11.05 -11.23
C PHE A 63 -13.16 11.21 -10.52
N THR A 64 -12.97 10.57 -9.37
CA THR A 64 -11.68 10.62 -8.65
C THR A 64 -10.57 9.97 -9.48
N ALA A 65 -10.81 8.78 -10.02
CA ALA A 65 -9.86 8.09 -10.88
C ALA A 65 -9.52 8.89 -12.15
N ALA A 66 -10.54 9.43 -12.83
CA ALA A 66 -10.36 10.23 -14.03
C ALA A 66 -9.55 11.52 -13.77
N VAL A 67 -9.89 12.28 -12.74
CA VAL A 67 -9.19 13.53 -12.37
C VAL A 67 -7.75 13.23 -11.95
N SER A 68 -7.54 12.22 -11.11
CA SER A 68 -6.22 11.84 -10.62
C SER A 68 -5.30 11.31 -11.72
N THR A 69 -5.85 10.79 -12.80
CA THR A 69 -5.09 10.36 -13.98
C THR A 69 -4.86 11.50 -14.96
N ALA A 70 -5.91 12.27 -15.24
CA ALA A 70 -5.89 13.31 -16.28
C ALA A 70 -4.97 14.49 -15.91
N ILE A 71 -4.98 14.94 -14.64
CA ILE A 71 -4.15 16.08 -14.23
C ILE A 71 -2.65 15.79 -14.42
N PRO A 72 -2.07 14.68 -13.91
CA PRO A 72 -0.68 14.34 -14.18
C PRO A 72 -0.37 14.18 -15.67
N ALA A 73 -1.28 13.54 -16.44
CA ALA A 73 -1.09 13.37 -17.87
C ALA A 73 -1.01 14.72 -18.60
N LEU A 74 -1.94 15.64 -18.32
CA LEU A 74 -1.96 16.98 -18.92
C LEU A 74 -0.72 17.80 -18.53
N LEU A 75 -0.30 17.73 -17.25
CA LEU A 75 0.92 18.40 -16.78
C LEU A 75 2.17 17.88 -17.52
N LEU A 76 2.28 16.56 -17.73
CA LEU A 76 3.40 15.97 -18.46
C LEU A 76 3.36 16.31 -19.96
N ILE A 77 2.17 16.34 -20.58
CA ILE A 77 2.01 16.79 -21.97
C ILE A 77 2.44 18.25 -22.12
N PHE A 78 2.03 19.12 -21.18
CA PHE A 78 2.41 20.53 -21.20
C PHE A 78 3.92 20.71 -20.96
N ALA A 79 4.48 20.03 -19.95
CA ALA A 79 5.91 20.05 -19.67
C ALA A 79 6.75 19.60 -20.88
N GLN A 80 6.29 18.57 -21.61
CA GLN A 80 6.94 18.09 -22.83
C GLN A 80 7.01 19.15 -23.95
N LYS A 81 5.99 20.04 -24.05
CA LYS A 81 6.00 21.13 -25.03
C LYS A 81 7.00 22.22 -24.70
N ILE A 82 7.36 22.37 -23.42
CA ILE A 82 8.35 23.33 -22.95
C ILE A 82 9.76 22.75 -23.10
N SER A 83 10.00 21.58 -22.48
CA SER A 83 11.29 20.89 -22.50
C SER A 83 11.14 19.42 -22.10
N VAL A 84 11.90 18.55 -22.77
CA VAL A 84 12.03 17.15 -22.37
C VAL A 84 12.60 16.99 -20.96
N TRP A 85 13.52 17.86 -20.58
CA TRP A 85 14.14 17.83 -19.25
C TRP A 85 13.15 18.21 -18.14
N LEU A 86 12.27 19.20 -18.41
CA LEU A 86 11.20 19.58 -17.50
C LEU A 86 10.22 18.42 -17.29
N ARG A 87 9.83 17.73 -18.38
CA ARG A 87 8.98 16.53 -18.27
C ARG A 87 9.66 15.45 -17.44
N LEU A 88 10.93 15.14 -17.72
CA LEU A 88 11.69 14.13 -16.96
C LEU A 88 11.72 14.44 -15.47
N ALA A 89 12.08 15.69 -15.11
CA ALA A 89 12.15 16.11 -13.71
C ALA A 89 10.76 15.99 -13.04
N LEU A 90 9.71 16.50 -13.69
CA LEU A 90 8.36 16.47 -13.16
C LEU A 90 7.84 15.04 -13.00
N GLU A 91 8.04 14.16 -14.01
CA GLU A 91 7.60 12.77 -13.93
C GLU A 91 8.39 11.98 -12.87
N SER A 92 9.68 12.25 -12.68
CA SER A 92 10.47 11.63 -11.62
C SER A 92 9.97 12.03 -10.22
N ILE A 93 9.63 13.31 -10.03
CA ILE A 93 9.01 13.80 -8.77
C ILE A 93 7.66 13.13 -8.56
N MET A 94 6.83 13.04 -9.58
CA MET A 94 5.53 12.37 -9.52
C MET A 94 5.69 10.88 -9.18
N CYS A 95 6.66 10.18 -9.77
CA CYS A 95 6.94 8.77 -9.45
C CYS A 95 7.36 8.62 -7.99
N TRP A 96 8.23 9.49 -7.48
CA TRP A 96 8.61 9.53 -6.08
C TRP A 96 7.41 9.66 -5.15
N GLN A 97 6.52 10.63 -5.39
CA GLN A 97 5.36 10.92 -4.53
C GLN A 97 4.28 9.81 -4.53
N ILE A 98 4.39 8.83 -5.41
CA ILE A 98 3.46 7.69 -5.47
C ILE A 98 3.98 6.52 -4.63
N LEU A 99 5.30 6.34 -4.56
CA LEU A 99 5.95 5.28 -3.81
C LEU A 99 6.01 5.62 -2.32
N ALA A 100 6.02 4.60 -1.47
CA ALA A 100 6.04 4.78 -0.02
C ALA A 100 7.05 3.85 0.68
N THR A 101 8.12 3.44 -0.02
CA THR A 101 9.07 2.44 0.50
C THR A 101 9.79 2.95 1.74
N LYS A 102 10.43 4.12 1.64
CA LYS A 102 11.15 4.70 2.77
C LYS A 102 10.22 5.17 3.87
N SER A 103 9.10 5.79 3.53
CA SER A 103 8.14 6.30 4.51
C SER A 103 7.56 5.18 5.36
N LEU A 104 7.18 4.07 4.75
CA LEU A 104 6.68 2.89 5.46
C LEU A 104 7.75 2.30 6.39
N ARG A 105 8.99 2.20 5.92
CA ARG A 105 10.12 1.80 6.76
C ARG A 105 10.31 2.75 7.94
N ASP A 106 10.41 4.04 7.68
CA ASP A 106 10.75 5.03 8.70
C ASP A 106 9.66 5.11 9.78
N GLU A 107 8.38 5.05 9.40
CA GLU A 107 7.27 5.01 10.36
C GLU A 107 7.24 3.70 11.16
N SER A 108 7.52 2.55 10.54
CA SER A 108 7.62 1.27 11.25
C SER A 108 8.82 1.23 12.19
N MET A 109 9.94 1.86 11.81
CA MET A 109 11.11 1.97 12.69
C MET A 109 10.88 2.87 13.90
N LYS A 110 9.94 3.84 13.85
CA LYS A 110 9.52 4.59 15.04
C LYS A 110 8.79 3.68 16.04
N VAL A 111 7.96 2.74 15.55
CA VAL A 111 7.33 1.72 16.42
C VAL A 111 8.39 0.86 17.09
N TYR A 112 9.36 0.38 16.30
CA TYR A 112 10.48 -0.40 16.84
C TYR A 112 11.26 0.37 17.91
N ALA A 113 11.61 1.62 17.65
CA ALA A 113 12.34 2.46 18.62
C ALA A 113 11.54 2.68 19.91
N ALA A 114 10.24 2.93 19.80
CA ALA A 114 9.37 3.08 20.98
C ALA A 114 9.27 1.78 21.82
N LEU A 115 9.18 0.61 21.19
CA LEU A 115 9.21 -0.69 21.87
C LEU A 115 10.55 -0.94 22.56
N GLN A 116 11.67 -0.51 21.96
CA GLN A 116 13.01 -0.65 22.57
C GLN A 116 13.20 0.24 23.81
N THR A 117 12.54 1.38 23.88
CA THR A 117 12.61 2.28 25.05
C THR A 117 11.72 1.82 26.20
N GLY A 118 10.87 0.79 26.00
CA GLY A 118 9.97 0.25 27.01
C GLY A 118 8.71 1.07 27.27
N SER A 119 8.38 2.07 26.42
CA SER A 119 7.15 2.86 26.51
C SER A 119 6.05 2.26 25.65
N LEU A 120 5.20 1.41 26.25
CA LEU A 120 4.05 0.83 25.54
C LEU A 120 3.11 1.89 24.97
N SER A 121 2.84 2.97 25.72
CA SER A 121 1.95 4.06 25.24
C SER A 121 2.52 4.79 24.02
N ASP A 122 3.84 5.00 23.97
CA ASP A 122 4.48 5.61 22.80
C ASP A 122 4.50 4.66 21.62
N ALA A 123 4.71 3.36 21.87
CA ALA A 123 4.64 2.33 20.83
C ALA A 123 3.21 2.18 20.25
N GLN A 124 2.17 2.21 21.11
CA GLN A 124 0.77 2.22 20.70
C GLN A 124 0.45 3.47 19.86
N ARG A 125 0.95 4.64 20.26
CA ARG A 125 0.80 5.89 19.49
C ARG A 125 1.54 5.83 18.15
N ALA A 126 2.77 5.31 18.13
CA ALA A 126 3.51 5.17 16.88
C ALA A 126 2.82 4.21 15.91
N VAL A 127 2.35 3.05 16.38
CA VAL A 127 1.67 2.08 15.51
C VAL A 127 0.32 2.59 15.03
N SER A 128 -0.41 3.41 15.82
CA SER A 128 -1.68 4.01 15.39
C SER A 128 -1.56 4.94 14.18
N MET A 129 -0.35 5.41 13.89
CA MET A 129 -0.08 6.24 12.69
C MET A 129 -0.02 5.42 11.40
N ILE A 130 0.13 4.10 11.49
CA ILE A 130 0.31 3.22 10.33
C ILE A 130 -0.74 2.10 10.23
N VAL A 131 -1.62 1.95 11.23
CA VAL A 131 -2.70 0.94 11.22
C VAL A 131 -4.07 1.59 11.32
N GLY A 132 -5.09 0.96 10.73
CA GLY A 132 -6.49 1.42 10.81
C GLY A 132 -7.29 0.86 11.99
N ARG A 133 -6.68 0.04 12.86
CA ARG A 133 -7.34 -0.59 14.01
C ARG A 133 -7.09 0.16 15.32
N ASP A 134 -7.91 -0.12 16.34
CA ASP A 134 -7.71 0.41 17.69
C ASP A 134 -6.40 -0.17 18.28
N THR A 135 -5.52 0.69 18.77
CA THR A 135 -4.18 0.31 19.26
C THR A 135 -4.05 0.35 20.77
N GLU A 136 -4.96 1.02 21.46
CA GLU A 136 -4.90 1.25 22.92
C GLU A 136 -4.94 -0.04 23.77
N ARG A 137 -5.47 -1.14 23.18
CA ARG A 137 -5.60 -2.43 23.83
C ARG A 137 -4.48 -3.42 23.50
N LEU A 138 -3.54 -3.02 22.63
CA LEU A 138 -2.44 -3.89 22.24
C LEU A 138 -1.36 -3.92 23.33
N ASP A 139 -0.90 -5.11 23.66
CA ASP A 139 0.34 -5.29 24.39
C ASP A 139 1.55 -5.09 23.43
N GLU A 140 2.76 -5.15 23.96
CA GLU A 140 3.99 -4.96 23.19
C GLU A 140 4.09 -5.93 21.99
N LYS A 141 3.72 -7.21 22.19
CA LYS A 141 3.70 -8.22 21.12
C LYS A 141 2.61 -7.92 20.08
N GLY A 142 1.47 -7.42 20.54
CA GLY A 142 0.38 -6.96 19.67
C GLY A 142 0.78 -5.78 18.81
N VAL A 143 1.49 -4.81 19.40
CA VAL A 143 2.05 -3.65 18.67
C VAL A 143 3.07 -4.10 17.61
N ALA A 144 4.02 -4.97 17.99
CA ALA A 144 5.00 -5.51 17.06
C ALA A 144 4.34 -6.27 15.91
N ARG A 145 3.33 -7.11 16.24
CA ARG A 145 2.56 -7.85 15.23
C ARG A 145 1.83 -6.92 14.29
N ALA A 146 1.17 -5.88 14.80
CA ALA A 146 0.47 -4.89 14.00
C ALA A 146 1.41 -4.17 13.02
N ALA A 147 2.61 -3.81 13.46
CA ALA A 147 3.61 -3.19 12.60
C ALA A 147 4.10 -4.14 11.49
N VAL A 148 4.41 -5.40 11.83
CA VAL A 148 4.83 -6.43 10.87
C VAL A 148 3.74 -6.69 9.82
N GLU A 149 2.47 -6.83 10.25
CA GLU A 149 1.32 -7.00 9.35
C GLU A 149 1.20 -5.83 8.37
N THR A 150 1.27 -4.60 8.89
CA THR A 150 1.17 -3.39 8.07
C THR A 150 2.28 -3.30 7.03
N VAL A 151 3.54 -3.60 7.40
CA VAL A 151 4.65 -3.63 6.44
C VAL A 151 4.43 -4.72 5.40
N ALA A 152 3.99 -5.92 5.81
CA ALA A 152 3.74 -7.03 4.90
C ALA A 152 2.63 -6.71 3.89
N GLU A 153 1.49 -6.16 4.33
CA GLU A 153 0.37 -5.76 3.48
C GLU A 153 0.78 -4.61 2.54
N ASN A 154 1.36 -3.55 3.08
CA ASN A 154 1.75 -2.38 2.31
C ASN A 154 2.97 -2.62 1.40
N THR A 155 3.70 -3.72 1.54
CA THR A 155 4.65 -4.17 0.52
C THR A 155 3.97 -4.32 -0.84
N SER A 156 2.71 -4.79 -0.87
CA SER A 156 1.89 -4.75 -2.09
C SER A 156 1.37 -3.33 -2.36
N ASP A 157 0.53 -2.82 -1.48
CA ASP A 157 -0.35 -1.69 -1.77
C ASP A 157 0.35 -0.33 -1.77
N GLY A 158 1.41 -0.19 -0.98
CA GLY A 158 2.20 1.04 -0.86
C GLY A 158 3.46 1.07 -1.72
N VAL A 159 3.96 -0.10 -2.18
CA VAL A 159 5.28 -0.20 -2.81
C VAL A 159 5.22 -0.89 -4.17
N ILE A 160 4.92 -2.18 -4.24
CA ILE A 160 5.06 -2.96 -5.48
C ILE A 160 3.93 -2.68 -6.46
N ALA A 161 2.68 -2.58 -6.00
CA ALA A 161 1.56 -2.26 -6.89
C ALA A 161 1.73 -0.88 -7.54
N PRO A 162 1.98 0.23 -6.80
CA PRO A 162 2.27 1.50 -7.43
C PRO A 162 3.46 1.43 -8.39
N LEU A 163 4.53 0.69 -8.06
CA LEU A 163 5.69 0.51 -8.94
C LEU A 163 5.31 -0.17 -10.27
N LEU A 164 4.45 -1.20 -10.23
CA LEU A 164 3.94 -1.87 -11.43
C LEU A 164 3.11 -0.93 -12.30
N PHE A 165 2.20 -0.15 -11.70
CA PHE A 165 1.39 0.83 -12.44
C PHE A 165 2.26 1.94 -13.05
N LEU A 166 3.26 2.43 -12.32
CA LEU A 166 4.27 3.36 -12.84
C LEU A 166 5.06 2.73 -14.01
N ALA A 167 5.42 1.47 -13.90
CA ALA A 167 6.11 0.76 -14.96
C ALA A 167 5.25 0.61 -16.23
N ILE A 168 3.96 0.42 -16.13
CA ILE A 168 3.04 0.24 -17.27
C ILE A 168 2.74 1.57 -17.95
N GLY A 169 2.33 2.60 -17.22
CA GLY A 169 1.79 3.84 -17.79
C GLY A 169 2.39 5.13 -17.22
N GLY A 170 3.55 5.08 -16.59
CA GLY A 170 4.21 6.25 -15.99
C GLY A 170 3.41 6.85 -14.84
N ALA A 171 3.72 8.10 -14.50
CA ALA A 171 3.06 8.79 -13.39
C ALA A 171 1.52 8.85 -13.50
N PRO A 172 0.89 9.08 -14.67
CA PRO A 172 -0.57 9.09 -14.74
C PRO A 172 -1.23 7.80 -14.25
N LEU A 173 -0.69 6.63 -14.62
CA LEU A 173 -1.26 5.36 -14.18
C LEU A 173 -0.90 5.04 -12.73
N GLY A 174 0.25 5.51 -12.24
CA GLY A 174 0.60 5.48 -10.83
C GLY A 174 -0.37 6.30 -9.96
N PHE A 175 -0.76 7.50 -10.39
CA PHE A 175 -1.77 8.32 -9.72
C PHE A 175 -3.17 7.72 -9.79
N PHE A 176 -3.52 7.08 -10.90
CA PHE A 176 -4.74 6.29 -10.99
C PHE A 176 -4.79 5.23 -9.87
N TYR A 177 -3.75 4.40 -9.78
CA TYR A 177 -3.67 3.37 -8.74
C TYR A 177 -3.72 3.98 -7.33
N LYS A 178 -2.95 5.06 -7.09
CA LYS A 178 -2.95 5.72 -5.79
C LYS A 178 -4.33 6.27 -5.41
N ALA A 179 -5.10 6.78 -6.38
CA ALA A 179 -6.47 7.22 -6.16
C ALA A 179 -7.41 6.05 -5.83
N VAL A 180 -7.30 4.91 -6.53
CA VAL A 180 -8.08 3.70 -6.24
C VAL A 180 -7.82 3.24 -4.81
N ASN A 181 -6.57 3.07 -4.43
CA ASN A 181 -6.17 2.63 -3.10
C ASN A 181 -6.56 3.63 -2.00
N THR A 182 -6.45 4.95 -2.26
CA THR A 182 -6.88 5.98 -1.30
C THR A 182 -8.40 5.97 -1.11
N MET A 183 -9.19 5.75 -2.16
CA MET A 183 -10.64 5.64 -2.05
C MET A 183 -11.06 4.45 -1.18
N ASP A 184 -10.42 3.30 -1.33
CA ASP A 184 -10.67 2.15 -0.45
C ASP A 184 -10.27 2.45 1.00
N SER A 185 -9.08 2.96 1.22
CA SER A 185 -8.59 3.32 2.56
C SER A 185 -9.50 4.32 3.29
N MET A 186 -10.16 5.23 2.57
CA MET A 186 -11.06 6.24 3.17
C MET A 186 -12.51 5.79 3.30
N LEU A 187 -12.98 4.90 2.41
CA LEU A 187 -14.40 4.57 2.27
C LEU A 187 -14.72 3.07 2.35
N GLY A 188 -13.73 2.19 2.25
CA GLY A 188 -13.90 0.73 2.13
C GLY A 188 -14.41 0.00 3.38
N TYR A 189 -14.90 0.76 4.37
CA TYR A 189 -15.45 0.20 5.61
C TYR A 189 -16.81 -0.46 5.38
N THR A 190 -17.02 -1.62 6.02
CA THR A 190 -18.26 -2.40 5.93
C THR A 190 -19.41 -1.88 6.79
N GLU A 191 -19.16 -0.84 7.58
CA GLU A 191 -20.10 -0.27 8.54
C GLU A 191 -20.62 1.11 8.12
N PRO A 192 -21.81 1.51 8.59
CA PRO A 192 -22.30 2.87 8.38
C PRO A 192 -21.32 3.92 8.95
N PRO A 193 -21.14 5.07 8.28
CA PRO A 193 -21.88 5.54 7.10
C PRO A 193 -21.26 5.15 5.75
N TYR A 194 -20.25 4.27 5.72
CA TYR A 194 -19.45 3.96 4.52
C TYR A 194 -19.91 2.73 3.75
N LYS A 195 -20.63 1.81 4.39
CA LYS A 195 -21.03 0.49 3.87
C LYS A 195 -21.51 0.48 2.42
N ASN A 196 -22.32 1.46 2.03
CA ASN A 196 -22.91 1.49 0.69
C ASN A 196 -22.07 2.30 -0.29
N ILE A 197 -21.63 3.49 0.09
CA ILE A 197 -20.83 4.35 -0.79
C ILE A 197 -19.42 3.77 -1.02
N GLY A 198 -18.84 3.08 -0.04
CA GLY A 198 -17.53 2.44 -0.14
C GLY A 198 -17.53 1.11 -0.92
N LEU A 199 -18.70 0.56 -1.24
CA LEU A 199 -18.80 -0.77 -1.89
C LEU A 199 -18.06 -0.79 -3.24
N VAL A 200 -18.26 0.20 -4.10
CA VAL A 200 -17.61 0.26 -5.41
C VAL A 200 -16.12 0.56 -5.26
N PRO A 201 -15.67 1.59 -4.50
CA PRO A 201 -14.26 1.77 -4.18
C PRO A 201 -13.54 0.51 -3.72
N ALA A 202 -14.07 -0.21 -2.72
CA ALA A 202 -13.47 -1.43 -2.20
C ALA A 202 -13.36 -2.54 -3.26
N LYS A 203 -14.42 -2.76 -4.05
CA LYS A 203 -14.40 -3.77 -5.12
C LYS A 203 -13.43 -3.44 -6.24
N MET A 204 -13.27 -2.16 -6.55
CA MET A 204 -12.33 -1.73 -7.58
C MET A 204 -10.89 -1.81 -7.07
N ASP A 205 -10.63 -1.54 -5.80
CA ASP A 205 -9.34 -1.79 -5.18
C ASP A 205 -9.00 -3.28 -5.19
N ASP A 206 -9.93 -4.14 -4.77
CA ASP A 206 -9.78 -5.59 -4.86
C ASP A 206 -9.39 -6.06 -6.29
N PHE A 207 -10.02 -5.47 -7.32
CA PHE A 207 -9.75 -5.79 -8.71
C PHE A 207 -8.35 -5.33 -9.18
N PHE A 208 -7.99 -4.06 -8.92
CA PHE A 208 -6.70 -3.51 -9.37
C PHE A 208 -5.52 -4.05 -8.56
N ASN A 209 -5.72 -4.48 -7.33
CA ASN A 209 -4.71 -5.15 -6.50
C ASN A 209 -4.63 -6.67 -6.74
N PHE A 210 -5.54 -7.26 -7.50
CA PHE A 210 -5.57 -8.72 -7.67
C PHE A 210 -4.26 -9.28 -8.21
N LEU A 211 -3.74 -8.76 -9.30
CA LEU A 211 -2.46 -9.20 -9.89
C LEU A 211 -1.25 -8.67 -9.09
N PRO A 212 -1.19 -7.38 -8.73
CA PRO A 212 -0.08 -6.84 -7.93
C PRO A 212 0.18 -7.59 -6.63
N ALA A 213 -0.83 -7.91 -5.85
CA ALA A 213 -0.66 -8.62 -4.58
C ALA A 213 -0.02 -10.01 -4.75
N ARG A 214 -0.37 -10.71 -5.82
CA ARG A 214 0.22 -12.02 -6.14
C ARG A 214 1.68 -11.89 -6.60
N LEU A 215 1.96 -10.92 -7.44
CA LEU A 215 3.35 -10.62 -7.85
C LEU A 215 4.19 -10.19 -6.64
N SER A 216 3.64 -9.38 -5.74
CA SER A 216 4.29 -8.96 -4.49
C SER A 216 4.64 -10.17 -3.61
N ALA A 217 3.75 -11.15 -3.50
CA ALA A 217 4.03 -12.39 -2.79
C ALA A 217 5.24 -13.14 -3.39
N PHE A 218 5.36 -13.21 -4.72
CA PHE A 218 6.51 -13.83 -5.37
C PHE A 218 7.80 -13.02 -5.18
N PHE A 219 7.74 -11.69 -5.21
CA PHE A 219 8.90 -10.84 -4.93
C PHE A 219 9.36 -10.98 -3.47
N LEU A 220 8.43 -11.11 -2.52
CA LEU A 220 8.76 -11.40 -1.13
C LEU A 220 9.42 -12.77 -0.95
N LEU A 221 8.94 -13.81 -1.63
CA LEU A 221 9.58 -15.13 -1.61
C LEU A 221 11.01 -15.07 -2.19
N ALA A 222 11.20 -14.35 -3.30
CA ALA A 222 12.51 -14.14 -3.89
C ALA A 222 13.43 -13.35 -2.94
N ALA A 223 12.94 -12.29 -2.32
CA ALA A 223 13.69 -11.53 -1.31
C ALA A 223 14.05 -12.41 -0.10
N GLY A 224 13.12 -13.25 0.36
CA GLY A 224 13.37 -14.22 1.42
C GLY A 224 14.50 -15.21 1.09
N PHE A 225 14.60 -15.62 -0.17
CA PHE A 225 15.71 -16.47 -0.64
C PHE A 225 17.06 -15.76 -0.49
N PHE A 226 17.17 -14.52 -0.94
CA PHE A 226 18.43 -13.76 -0.82
C PHE A 226 18.77 -13.42 0.63
N LEU A 227 17.76 -13.24 1.48
CA LEU A 227 17.94 -13.00 2.93
C LEU A 227 18.14 -14.31 3.73
N ARG A 228 18.18 -15.46 3.06
CA ARG A 228 18.37 -16.79 3.66
C ARG A 228 17.28 -17.14 4.71
N LEU A 229 16.06 -16.67 4.48
CA LEU A 229 14.90 -17.04 5.27
C LEU A 229 14.30 -18.38 4.82
N ASP A 230 13.36 -18.93 5.59
CA ASP A 230 12.71 -20.20 5.26
C ASP A 230 11.68 -20.06 4.13
N VAL A 231 12.18 -20.01 2.89
CA VAL A 231 11.36 -19.91 1.67
C VAL A 231 10.41 -21.09 1.51
N LYS A 232 10.83 -22.30 1.96
CA LYS A 232 9.98 -23.49 1.89
C LYS A 232 8.76 -23.35 2.77
N ASN A 233 8.94 -22.84 3.98
CA ASN A 233 7.85 -22.52 4.90
C ASN A 233 7.03 -21.33 4.39
N GLY A 234 7.68 -20.28 3.87
CA GLY A 234 7.03 -19.14 3.21
C GLY A 234 6.04 -19.58 2.12
N TRP A 235 6.50 -20.45 1.21
CA TRP A 235 5.67 -21.01 0.14
C TRP A 235 4.53 -21.90 0.69
N ARG A 236 4.80 -22.73 1.71
CA ARG A 236 3.80 -23.59 2.36
C ARG A 236 2.67 -22.75 2.97
N ILE A 237 3.01 -21.75 3.75
CA ILE A 237 2.03 -20.86 4.40
C ILE A 237 1.26 -20.06 3.36
N PHE A 238 1.93 -19.49 2.35
CA PHE A 238 1.27 -18.80 1.25
C PHE A 238 0.19 -19.67 0.59
N ARG A 239 0.51 -20.90 0.25
CA ARG A 239 -0.47 -21.80 -0.39
C ARG A 239 -1.66 -22.12 0.51
N ARG A 240 -1.47 -22.22 1.82
CA ARG A 240 -2.49 -22.57 2.78
C ARG A 240 -3.36 -21.38 3.19
N ASP A 241 -2.75 -20.21 3.43
CA ASP A 241 -3.39 -19.12 4.19
C ASP A 241 -3.71 -17.87 3.36
N ARG A 242 -3.27 -17.77 2.11
CA ARG A 242 -3.41 -16.57 1.27
C ARG A 242 -4.85 -16.09 1.04
N TYR A 243 -5.84 -16.80 1.48
CA TYR A 243 -7.27 -16.45 1.37
C TYR A 243 -7.93 -16.24 2.73
N LYS A 244 -7.19 -16.23 3.82
CA LYS A 244 -7.71 -16.07 5.18
C LYS A 244 -7.93 -14.61 5.60
N HIS A 245 -8.09 -13.71 4.66
CA HIS A 245 -8.41 -12.32 4.92
C HIS A 245 -9.70 -11.92 4.21
N ALA A 246 -10.40 -10.88 4.72
CA ALA A 246 -11.63 -10.38 4.10
C ALA A 246 -11.38 -9.81 2.69
N SER A 247 -10.24 -9.09 2.49
CA SER A 247 -9.74 -8.75 1.17
C SER A 247 -9.04 -9.96 0.54
N PRO A 248 -9.26 -10.24 -0.75
CA PRO A 248 -8.60 -11.33 -1.45
C PRO A 248 -7.09 -11.08 -1.70
N ASN A 249 -6.60 -9.89 -1.32
CA ASN A 249 -5.27 -9.38 -1.62
C ASN A 249 -4.34 -9.31 -0.41
N SER A 250 -4.80 -8.84 0.75
CA SER A 250 -3.97 -8.58 1.93
C SER A 250 -3.21 -9.83 2.40
N ALA A 251 -3.88 -10.97 2.51
CA ALA A 251 -3.23 -12.21 2.96
C ALA A 251 -2.20 -12.78 1.96
N GLN A 252 -2.10 -12.28 0.73
CA GLN A 252 -1.09 -12.76 -0.23
C GLN A 252 0.33 -12.47 0.30
N THR A 253 0.59 -11.24 0.71
CA THR A 253 1.88 -10.81 1.24
C THR A 253 2.06 -11.16 2.71
N GLU A 254 1.02 -11.01 3.53
CA GLU A 254 1.06 -11.37 4.95
C GLU A 254 1.39 -12.85 5.17
N SER A 255 0.80 -13.75 4.39
CA SER A 255 1.05 -15.19 4.51
C SER A 255 2.48 -15.57 4.14
N VAL A 256 3.06 -14.92 3.13
CA VAL A 256 4.47 -15.11 2.77
C VAL A 256 5.36 -14.64 3.92
N CYS A 257 5.12 -13.43 4.43
CA CYS A 257 5.89 -12.85 5.52
C CYS A 257 5.81 -13.71 6.78
N ALA A 258 4.60 -14.15 7.17
CA ALA A 258 4.37 -15.05 8.30
C ALA A 258 5.20 -16.34 8.16
N GLY A 259 5.18 -16.95 6.98
CA GLY A 259 5.90 -18.19 6.72
C GLY A 259 7.42 -18.02 6.70
N LEU A 260 7.92 -16.95 6.05
CA LEU A 260 9.36 -16.65 5.97
C LEU A 260 9.99 -16.40 7.34
N LEU A 261 9.23 -15.73 8.24
CA LEU A 261 9.70 -15.36 9.57
C LEU A 261 9.31 -16.38 10.67
N GLY A 262 8.47 -17.37 10.35
CA GLY A 262 7.99 -18.37 11.31
C GLY A 262 7.02 -17.79 12.34
N LEU A 263 6.22 -16.81 11.94
CA LEU A 263 5.31 -16.06 12.81
C LEU A 263 3.85 -16.45 12.56
N ARG A 264 3.03 -16.18 13.56
CA ARG A 264 1.58 -16.19 13.44
C ARG A 264 1.07 -14.75 13.49
N LEU A 265 0.49 -14.30 12.38
CA LEU A 265 -0.04 -12.96 12.17
C LEU A 265 -1.58 -12.96 12.16
N ALA A 266 -2.19 -11.80 12.00
CA ALA A 266 -3.64 -11.58 12.02
C ALA A 266 -4.29 -12.01 13.36
N GLY A 267 -5.48 -12.58 13.32
CA GLY A 267 -6.31 -12.83 14.49
C GLY A 267 -7.24 -11.67 14.81
N ASP A 268 -7.97 -11.78 15.90
CA ASP A 268 -9.00 -10.82 16.29
C ASP A 268 -8.44 -9.40 16.44
N ALA A 269 -9.17 -8.40 15.95
CA ALA A 269 -8.77 -7.00 16.02
C ALA A 269 -9.98 -6.09 16.33
N TRP A 270 -9.71 -5.00 17.03
CA TRP A 270 -10.71 -4.00 17.37
C TRP A 270 -10.71 -2.87 16.36
N TYR A 271 -11.90 -2.46 15.90
CA TYR A 271 -12.11 -1.32 15.01
C TYR A 271 -13.25 -0.48 15.56
N HIS A 272 -12.98 0.78 15.90
CA HIS A 272 -13.98 1.70 16.48
C HIS A 272 -14.72 1.10 17.69
N GLY A 273 -14.00 0.37 18.55
CA GLY A 273 -14.56 -0.27 19.74
C GLY A 273 -15.32 -1.59 19.48
N VAL A 274 -15.38 -2.07 18.25
CA VAL A 274 -16.03 -3.34 17.87
C VAL A 274 -14.98 -4.40 17.59
N LEU A 275 -15.17 -5.60 18.15
CA LEU A 275 -14.28 -6.74 17.93
C LEU A 275 -14.63 -7.45 16.62
N HIS A 276 -13.69 -7.49 15.71
CA HIS A 276 -13.75 -8.25 14.47
C HIS A 276 -12.97 -9.55 14.59
N LYS A 277 -13.66 -10.66 14.49
CA LYS A 277 -13.01 -11.99 14.47
C LYS A 277 -12.34 -12.22 13.13
N LYS A 278 -11.06 -12.57 13.15
CA LYS A 278 -10.25 -12.87 11.98
C LYS A 278 -9.48 -14.18 12.19
N GLU A 279 -9.29 -14.92 11.11
CA GLU A 279 -8.43 -16.10 11.14
C GLU A 279 -6.96 -15.73 11.32
N PHE A 280 -6.22 -16.61 11.98
CA PHE A 280 -4.77 -16.46 12.03
C PHE A 280 -4.11 -16.87 10.71
N ILE A 281 -3.04 -16.16 10.35
CA ILE A 281 -2.21 -16.40 9.19
C ILE A 281 -0.82 -16.86 9.66
N GLY A 282 -0.34 -17.98 9.14
CA GLY A 282 0.95 -18.57 9.56
C GLY A 282 0.84 -19.48 10.78
N ASP A 283 1.98 -20.00 11.18
CA ASP A 283 2.14 -20.87 12.34
C ASP A 283 3.04 -20.16 13.37
N ALA A 284 2.74 -20.32 14.67
CA ALA A 284 3.59 -19.81 15.74
C ALA A 284 4.79 -20.75 15.93
N VAL A 285 5.73 -20.75 14.97
CA VAL A 285 6.98 -21.53 15.10
C VAL A 285 7.86 -20.92 16.19
N ARG A 286 7.82 -19.60 16.30
CA ARG A 286 8.38 -18.82 17.39
C ARG A 286 7.47 -17.66 17.77
N GLU A 287 7.72 -17.06 18.89
CA GLU A 287 7.05 -15.83 19.28
C GLU A 287 7.57 -14.64 18.48
N ILE A 288 6.70 -13.63 18.32
CA ILE A 288 7.09 -12.38 17.69
C ILE A 288 8.02 -11.58 18.60
N GLU A 289 9.04 -10.99 18.02
CA GLU A 289 10.02 -10.13 18.66
C GLU A 289 9.99 -8.74 18.02
N TYR A 290 10.47 -7.72 18.72
CA TYR A 290 10.55 -6.36 18.17
C TYR A 290 11.44 -6.29 16.92
N ALA A 291 12.50 -7.13 16.87
CA ALA A 291 13.40 -7.26 15.73
C ALA A 291 12.71 -7.73 14.42
N ASP A 292 11.50 -8.27 14.51
CA ASP A 292 10.74 -8.66 13.32
C ASP A 292 10.30 -7.45 12.50
N ILE A 293 10.14 -6.28 13.12
CA ILE A 293 9.82 -5.03 12.41
C ILE A 293 10.93 -4.67 11.41
N PRO A 294 12.20 -4.45 11.83
CA PRO A 294 13.27 -4.17 10.87
C PRO A 294 13.54 -5.33 9.90
N HIS A 295 13.33 -6.59 10.29
CA HIS A 295 13.46 -7.72 9.37
C HIS A 295 12.42 -7.66 8.24
N THR A 296 11.16 -7.35 8.57
CA THR A 296 10.09 -7.18 7.57
C THR A 296 10.34 -5.97 6.68
N CYS A 297 10.85 -4.86 7.22
CA CYS A 297 11.23 -3.70 6.42
C CYS A 297 12.33 -4.05 5.40
N ARG A 298 13.38 -4.80 5.80
CA ARG A 298 14.42 -5.26 4.87
C ARG A 298 13.88 -6.20 3.79
N LEU A 299 12.95 -7.08 4.17
CA LEU A 299 12.29 -7.98 3.25
C LEU A 299 11.49 -7.20 2.19
N MET A 300 10.73 -6.19 2.61
CA MET A 300 10.00 -5.26 1.75
C MET A 300 10.93 -4.51 0.80
N GLU A 301 11.99 -3.89 1.32
CA GLU A 301 12.94 -3.11 0.52
C GLU A 301 13.60 -3.96 -0.58
N LEU A 302 14.04 -5.16 -0.22
CA LEU A 302 14.64 -6.06 -1.21
C LEU A 302 13.62 -6.54 -2.24
N ALA A 303 12.39 -6.85 -1.82
CA ALA A 303 11.30 -7.20 -2.74
C ALA A 303 10.98 -6.04 -3.72
N ALA A 304 11.01 -4.79 -3.25
CA ALA A 304 10.83 -3.60 -4.08
C ALA A 304 11.96 -3.43 -5.10
N ILE A 305 13.21 -3.63 -4.70
CA ILE A 305 14.38 -3.58 -5.60
C ILE A 305 14.26 -4.67 -6.69
N LEU A 306 13.91 -5.90 -6.31
CA LEU A 306 13.71 -6.99 -7.27
C LEU A 306 12.57 -6.68 -8.25
N ALA A 307 11.47 -6.12 -7.75
CA ALA A 307 10.35 -5.69 -8.60
C ALA A 307 10.79 -4.58 -9.59
N LEU A 308 11.57 -3.58 -9.12
CA LEU A 308 12.11 -2.54 -10.00
C LEU A 308 12.99 -3.14 -11.10
N ILE A 309 13.90 -4.05 -10.75
CA ILE A 309 14.79 -4.70 -11.74
C ILE A 309 13.96 -5.43 -12.80
N VAL A 310 12.93 -6.19 -12.39
CA VAL A 310 12.06 -6.91 -13.35
C VAL A 310 11.27 -5.91 -14.20
N CYS A 311 10.71 -4.85 -13.61
CA CYS A 311 10.01 -3.80 -14.36
C CYS A 311 10.92 -3.14 -15.40
N CYS A 312 12.16 -2.85 -15.02
CA CYS A 312 13.15 -2.26 -15.91
C CYS A 312 13.55 -3.22 -17.03
N ALA A 313 13.76 -4.49 -16.73
CA ALA A 313 14.10 -5.51 -17.73
C ALA A 313 12.96 -5.69 -18.74
N VAL A 314 11.71 -5.82 -18.27
CA VAL A 314 10.52 -5.89 -19.14
C VAL A 314 10.43 -4.67 -20.03
N LYS A 315 10.55 -3.46 -19.48
CA LYS A 315 10.53 -2.23 -20.29
C LYS A 315 11.63 -2.19 -21.33
N ALA A 316 12.84 -2.62 -21.00
CA ALA A 316 13.95 -2.68 -21.96
C ALA A 316 13.64 -3.61 -23.15
N CYS A 317 12.98 -4.76 -22.91
CA CYS A 317 12.57 -5.68 -23.99
C CYS A 317 11.52 -5.10 -24.95
N PHE A 318 10.73 -4.10 -24.53
CA PHE A 318 9.73 -3.44 -25.39
C PHE A 318 10.23 -2.13 -26.01
N ILE A 319 11.44 -1.69 -25.70
CA ILE A 319 12.06 -0.47 -26.25
C ILE A 319 12.92 -0.81 -27.49
N PHE A 320 13.38 -2.04 -27.58
CA PHE A 320 14.14 -2.60 -28.71
C PHE A 320 13.29 -3.57 -29.50
#